data_99e8738848082f7469cf0c1f5a9e7a75
#
_entry.id   99e8738848082f7469cf0c1f5a9e7a75
#
_cell.length_a   1.000
_cell.length_b   1.000
_cell.length_c   1.000
_cell.angle_alpha   90.00
_cell.angle_beta   90.00
_cell.angle_gamma   90.00
#
_symmetry.space_group_name_H-M   'P 1'
#
loop_
_entity.id
_entity.type
_entity.pdbx_description
1 polymer ?
#
loop_
_entity_poly.entity_id
_entity_poly.type
_entity_poly.pdbx_seq_one_letter_code
_entity_poly.pdbx_strand_id
1 'polypeptide(L)'
;MASDTAATQTAEIRLAHSPDSDDAFMFYALATGKVRLPGVKFTHILEDIQTLNHAAKTETYDVTAVSFYAYAFLADKYMLLDCGASFGEGYGPIVVSSHPLNKNNLAGKTIAIPGKLTTSYLALKLFEPNVEVVTMPFDKILEAVRAKEVEAGLLIHEGQLMYSQQGLHRVVDLGGWWQDMTKLPLPLGANAIRRSLGPDMARKVTRVIRDSVAYALEHREAAMDYALQFARDMDPTLADKFVGMYVNNWTLDYGDAGRQAVRELYSRGAAAGLVPKEFQVEFLSDAA
;
A
#
# COMPACT_ATOMS: atom_id res chain seq x y z
N MET A 1 -5.91 28.82 47.02
CA MET A 1 -5.20 27.76 46.30
C MET A 1 -5.86 27.59 44.97
N ALA A 2 -5.32 28.19 43.93
CA ALA A 2 -5.81 28.03 42.58
C ALA A 2 -5.19 26.75 42.03
N SER A 3 -6.01 25.74 41.74
CA SER A 3 -5.62 24.56 41.03
C SER A 3 -5.46 24.93 39.54
N ASP A 4 -4.22 25.09 39.15
CA ASP A 4 -3.82 25.29 37.77
C ASP A 4 -3.99 23.93 37.06
N THR A 5 -5.18 23.64 36.53
CA THR A 5 -5.41 22.54 35.61
C THR A 5 -4.83 22.97 34.26
N ALA A 6 -3.53 22.75 34.09
CA ALA A 6 -2.92 22.83 32.78
C ALA A 6 -3.70 21.89 31.85
N ALA A 7 -4.47 22.47 30.94
CA ALA A 7 -5.12 21.73 29.85
C ALA A 7 -4.01 21.01 29.08
N THR A 8 -3.93 19.70 29.21
CA THR A 8 -2.97 18.87 28.50
C THR A 8 -3.24 19.09 27.01
N GLN A 9 -2.36 19.78 26.33
CA GLN A 9 -2.50 20.09 24.90
C GLN A 9 -2.50 18.75 24.13
N THR A 10 -3.63 18.41 23.54
CA THR A 10 -3.78 17.19 22.76
C THR A 10 -2.94 17.33 21.49
N ALA A 11 -1.94 16.48 21.33
CA ALA A 11 -1.16 16.42 20.09
C ALA A 11 -2.04 15.91 18.93
N GLU A 12 -1.89 16.47 17.74
CA GLU A 12 -2.58 15.99 16.55
C GLU A 12 -1.60 15.23 15.67
N ILE A 13 -1.99 14.04 15.20
CA ILE A 13 -1.30 13.21 14.22
C ILE A 13 -2.17 13.13 12.95
N ARG A 14 -1.63 13.64 11.85
CA ARG A 14 -2.26 13.54 10.53
C ARG A 14 -1.87 12.20 9.91
N LEU A 15 -2.85 11.28 9.87
CA LEU A 15 -2.72 9.94 9.34
C LEU A 15 -3.38 9.86 7.96
N ALA A 16 -2.59 9.73 6.90
CA ALA A 16 -3.06 9.70 5.54
C ALA A 16 -2.99 8.29 4.94
N HIS A 17 -4.08 7.83 4.36
CA HIS A 17 -4.20 6.50 3.77
C HIS A 17 -5.20 6.47 2.61
N SER A 18 -5.27 5.35 1.89
CA SER A 18 -6.18 5.20 0.76
C SER A 18 -7.65 5.14 1.21
N PRO A 19 -8.61 5.63 0.39
CA PRO A 19 -10.03 5.45 0.63
C PRO A 19 -10.53 4.07 0.16
N ASP A 20 -9.75 3.02 0.35
CA ASP A 20 -10.07 1.66 -0.06
C ASP A 20 -10.47 0.81 1.14
N SER A 21 -11.18 -0.30 0.89
CA SER A 21 -11.74 -1.13 1.95
C SER A 21 -10.69 -1.83 2.82
N ASP A 22 -9.52 -2.16 2.29
CA ASP A 22 -8.42 -2.75 3.05
C ASP A 22 -7.80 -1.75 4.04
N ASP A 23 -7.52 -0.51 3.62
CA ASP A 23 -7.06 0.55 4.54
C ASP A 23 -8.16 0.91 5.56
N ALA A 24 -9.41 1.02 5.14
CA ALA A 24 -10.52 1.27 6.06
C ALA A 24 -10.66 0.17 7.12
N PHE A 25 -10.50 -1.10 6.72
CA PHE A 25 -10.47 -2.22 7.66
C PHE A 25 -9.30 -2.11 8.64
N MET A 26 -8.08 -1.85 8.15
CA MET A 26 -6.87 -1.72 8.96
C MET A 26 -6.99 -0.63 10.03
N PHE A 27 -7.57 0.51 9.66
CA PHE A 27 -7.70 1.67 10.55
C PHE A 27 -9.04 1.76 11.28
N TYR A 28 -9.93 0.75 11.16
CA TYR A 28 -11.24 0.72 11.79
C TYR A 28 -11.21 1.08 13.28
N ALA A 29 -10.33 0.45 14.05
CA ALA A 29 -10.30 0.64 15.48
C ALA A 29 -9.83 2.04 15.89
N LEU A 30 -8.90 2.64 15.16
CA LEU A 30 -8.48 4.03 15.34
C LEU A 30 -9.58 5.02 14.94
N ALA A 31 -10.17 4.83 13.76
CA ALA A 31 -11.19 5.72 13.22
C ALA A 31 -12.46 5.75 14.09
N THR A 32 -12.82 4.60 14.68
CA THR A 32 -14.00 4.48 15.57
C THR A 32 -13.67 4.66 17.05
N GLY A 33 -12.40 4.92 17.42
CA GLY A 33 -11.96 5.15 18.79
C GLY A 33 -12.01 3.93 19.69
N LYS A 34 -12.01 2.71 19.12
CA LYS A 34 -11.86 1.44 19.87
C LYS A 34 -10.45 1.29 20.42
N VAL A 35 -9.45 1.77 19.65
CA VAL A 35 -8.06 1.91 20.06
C VAL A 35 -7.72 3.39 20.08
N ARG A 36 -6.96 3.83 21.09
CA ARG A 36 -6.62 5.25 21.30
C ARG A 36 -5.20 5.40 21.86
N LEU A 37 -4.54 6.49 21.50
CA LEU A 37 -3.32 6.94 22.17
C LEU A 37 -3.68 8.13 23.07
N PRO A 38 -3.59 8.00 24.41
CA PRO A 38 -3.93 9.09 25.33
C PRO A 38 -3.16 10.38 25.00
N GLY A 39 -3.85 11.52 24.97
CA GLY A 39 -3.26 12.82 24.66
C GLY A 39 -2.94 13.03 23.18
N VAL A 40 -3.36 12.13 22.28
CA VAL A 40 -3.19 12.23 20.84
C VAL A 40 -4.53 12.09 20.13
N LYS A 41 -4.79 12.98 19.18
CA LYS A 41 -5.91 12.91 18.25
C LYS A 41 -5.36 12.49 16.88
N PHE A 42 -5.93 11.45 16.27
CA PHE A 42 -5.67 11.08 14.90
C PHE A 42 -6.69 11.75 13.98
N THR A 43 -6.17 12.43 12.94
CA THR A 43 -6.99 13.02 11.88
C THR A 43 -6.70 12.24 10.60
N HIS A 44 -7.70 11.47 10.14
CA HIS A 44 -7.60 10.66 8.93
C HIS A 44 -7.76 11.52 7.69
N ILE A 45 -6.86 11.36 6.73
CA ILE A 45 -6.87 12.01 5.40
C ILE A 45 -6.90 10.92 4.36
N LEU A 46 -7.86 11.00 3.44
CA LEU A 46 -8.11 9.95 2.43
C LEU A 46 -7.72 10.48 1.05
N GLU A 47 -6.68 9.86 0.46
CA GLU A 47 -6.14 10.20 -0.85
C GLU A 47 -5.65 8.94 -1.56
N ASP A 48 -5.63 8.93 -2.89
CA ASP A 48 -5.05 7.81 -3.64
C ASP A 48 -3.53 7.66 -3.39
N ILE A 49 -3.02 6.44 -3.56
CA ILE A 49 -1.62 6.10 -3.24
C ILE A 49 -0.60 6.93 -4.02
N GLN A 50 -0.87 7.33 -5.27
CA GLN A 50 0.06 8.15 -6.04
C GLN A 50 0.12 9.58 -5.49
N THR A 51 -1.01 10.14 -5.08
CA THR A 51 -1.12 11.43 -4.39
C THR A 51 -0.37 11.39 -3.06
N LEU A 52 -0.57 10.34 -2.25
CA LEU A 52 0.15 10.12 -0.99
C LEU A 52 1.66 10.03 -1.19
N ASN A 53 2.12 9.26 -2.19
CA ASN A 53 3.54 9.16 -2.55
C ASN A 53 4.15 10.53 -2.92
N HIS A 54 3.39 11.40 -3.58
CA HIS A 54 3.84 12.75 -3.90
C HIS A 54 3.87 13.67 -2.66
N ALA A 55 2.82 13.63 -1.84
CA ALA A 55 2.72 14.43 -0.61
C ALA A 55 3.83 14.08 0.40
N ALA A 56 4.24 12.82 0.45
CA ALA A 56 5.34 12.38 1.31
C ALA A 56 6.68 13.06 0.97
N LYS A 57 6.93 13.46 -0.28
CA LYS A 57 8.15 14.18 -0.67
C LYS A 57 8.31 15.52 0.06
N THR A 58 7.21 16.12 0.45
CA THR A 58 7.16 17.41 1.18
C THR A 58 6.78 17.25 2.65
N GLU A 59 6.83 16.02 3.18
CA GLU A 59 6.53 15.69 4.58
C GLU A 59 5.15 16.22 5.02
N THR A 60 4.15 16.16 4.12
CA THR A 60 2.83 16.74 4.34
C THR A 60 2.09 16.09 5.50
N TYR A 61 2.28 14.79 5.73
CA TYR A 61 1.58 14.02 6.75
C TYR A 61 2.54 13.43 7.78
N ASP A 62 2.06 13.23 9.00
CA ASP A 62 2.85 12.66 10.09
C ASP A 62 3.02 11.16 9.92
N VAL A 63 1.93 10.47 9.54
CA VAL A 63 1.91 9.08 9.10
C VAL A 63 1.23 9.04 7.74
N THR A 64 1.79 8.27 6.82
CA THR A 64 1.21 8.15 5.48
C THR A 64 1.40 6.75 4.92
N ALA A 65 0.37 6.24 4.23
CA ALA A 65 0.57 5.13 3.35
C ALA A 65 1.51 5.55 2.21
N VAL A 66 2.44 4.66 1.85
CA VAL A 66 3.39 4.84 0.75
C VAL A 66 3.59 3.53 0.03
N SER A 67 3.82 3.59 -1.26
CA SER A 67 4.34 2.43 -1.99
C SER A 67 5.76 2.12 -1.52
N PHE A 68 6.15 0.85 -1.38
CA PHE A 68 7.54 0.50 -1.07
C PHE A 68 8.51 1.11 -2.09
N TYR A 69 8.13 1.20 -3.36
CA TYR A 69 8.96 1.88 -4.35
C TYR A 69 9.18 3.36 -4.05
N ALA A 70 8.12 4.09 -3.69
CA ALA A 70 8.24 5.50 -3.32
C ALA A 70 9.13 5.69 -2.09
N TYR A 71 9.03 4.79 -1.10
CA TYR A 71 9.82 4.88 0.13
C TYR A 71 11.33 4.89 -0.12
N ALA A 72 11.82 4.24 -1.17
CA ALA A 72 13.23 4.29 -1.55
C ALA A 72 13.78 5.72 -1.76
N PHE A 73 12.91 6.69 -2.01
CA PHE A 73 13.22 8.10 -2.21
C PHE A 73 12.79 8.99 -1.03
N LEU A 74 12.33 8.38 0.06
CA LEU A 74 11.76 9.07 1.22
C LEU A 74 12.44 8.66 2.54
N ALA A 75 13.41 7.77 2.50
CA ALA A 75 14.03 7.18 3.69
C ALA A 75 14.78 8.19 4.57
N ASP A 76 15.19 9.33 4.02
CA ASP A 76 15.75 10.47 4.76
C ASP A 76 14.69 11.22 5.60
N LYS A 77 13.42 11.14 5.23
CA LYS A 77 12.28 11.87 5.82
C LYS A 77 11.38 10.99 6.68
N TYR A 78 11.21 9.74 6.30
CA TYR A 78 10.29 8.79 6.91
C TYR A 78 11.00 7.50 7.34
N MET A 79 10.44 6.83 8.34
CA MET A 79 10.74 5.44 8.71
C MET A 79 9.56 4.56 8.34
N LEU A 80 9.80 3.34 7.85
CA LEU A 80 8.73 2.36 7.68
C LEU A 80 8.28 1.83 9.04
N LEU A 81 6.98 1.78 9.27
CA LEU A 81 6.44 0.97 10.36
C LEU A 81 6.67 -0.52 10.02
N ASP A 82 6.87 -1.34 11.01
CA ASP A 82 6.97 -2.79 10.82
C ASP A 82 5.61 -3.51 10.91
N CYS A 83 4.54 -2.73 10.82
CA CYS A 83 3.15 -3.15 10.74
C CYS A 83 2.37 -2.27 9.74
N GLY A 84 1.17 -2.67 9.39
CA GLY A 84 0.31 -1.89 8.49
C GLY A 84 0.74 -1.92 7.04
N ALA A 85 1.41 -2.98 6.59
CA ALA A 85 1.78 -3.14 5.18
C ALA A 85 0.89 -4.16 4.45
N SER A 86 0.85 -4.01 3.14
CA SER A 86 0.22 -4.94 2.21
C SER A 86 1.27 -5.70 1.42
N PHE A 87 1.19 -7.03 1.45
CA PHE A 87 2.03 -7.94 0.69
C PHE A 87 1.19 -8.85 -0.20
N GLY A 88 1.66 -9.14 -1.40
CA GLY A 88 1.05 -10.11 -2.29
C GLY A 88 1.75 -11.45 -2.18
N GLU A 89 1.08 -12.47 -1.64
CA GLU A 89 1.61 -13.82 -1.49
C GLU A 89 1.07 -14.73 -2.59
N GLY A 90 1.78 -14.81 -3.73
CA GLY A 90 1.35 -15.53 -4.92
C GLY A 90 0.31 -14.81 -5.78
N TYR A 91 -0.01 -13.61 -5.43
CA TYR A 91 -0.88 -12.69 -6.16
C TYR A 91 -0.38 -11.25 -6.01
N GLY A 92 -0.85 -10.36 -6.89
CA GLY A 92 -0.47 -8.94 -6.80
C GLY A 92 -1.04 -8.13 -7.94
N PRO A 93 -0.42 -7.00 -8.28
CA PRO A 93 -0.80 -6.23 -9.46
C PRO A 93 -0.80 -7.10 -10.71
N ILE A 94 -1.81 -6.93 -11.55
CA ILE A 94 -1.95 -7.70 -12.79
C ILE A 94 -1.87 -6.79 -14.01
N VAL A 95 -1.27 -7.28 -15.08
CA VAL A 95 -1.39 -6.67 -16.40
C VAL A 95 -2.54 -7.34 -17.14
N VAL A 96 -3.45 -6.53 -17.67
CA VAL A 96 -4.62 -6.99 -18.43
C VAL A 96 -4.64 -6.34 -19.83
N SER A 97 -5.33 -7.00 -20.76
CA SER A 97 -5.53 -6.51 -22.13
C SER A 97 -6.93 -6.86 -22.64
N SER A 98 -7.38 -6.17 -23.69
CA SER A 98 -8.71 -6.39 -24.32
C SER A 98 -8.77 -7.66 -25.18
N HIS A 99 -7.65 -8.33 -25.40
CA HIS A 99 -7.52 -9.57 -26.16
C HIS A 99 -6.40 -10.43 -25.55
N PRO A 100 -6.36 -11.74 -25.79
CA PRO A 100 -5.28 -12.59 -25.32
C PRO A 100 -3.91 -12.08 -25.80
N LEU A 101 -3.01 -11.79 -24.87
CA LEU A 101 -1.66 -11.32 -25.13
C LEU A 101 -0.66 -12.22 -24.41
N ASN A 102 0.41 -12.60 -25.10
CA ASN A 102 1.48 -13.37 -24.48
C ASN A 102 2.33 -12.43 -23.58
N LYS A 103 2.54 -12.84 -22.34
CA LYS A 103 3.34 -12.10 -21.36
C LYS A 103 4.78 -11.78 -21.82
N ASN A 104 5.34 -12.58 -22.73
CA ASN A 104 6.68 -12.36 -23.29
C ASN A 104 6.69 -11.33 -24.44
N ASN A 105 5.54 -10.78 -24.82
CA ASN A 105 5.38 -9.83 -25.92
C ASN A 105 4.96 -8.45 -25.42
N LEU A 106 5.35 -8.06 -24.19
CA LEU A 106 5.04 -6.75 -23.61
C LEU A 106 6.05 -5.67 -24.01
N ALA A 107 7.27 -6.04 -24.46
CA ALA A 107 8.27 -5.09 -24.91
C ALA A 107 7.72 -4.17 -26.02
N GLY A 108 7.92 -2.86 -25.87
CA GLY A 108 7.45 -1.81 -26.78
C GLY A 108 5.94 -1.53 -26.75
N LYS A 109 5.17 -2.22 -25.90
CA LYS A 109 3.73 -1.96 -25.76
C LYS A 109 3.45 -0.85 -24.79
N THR A 110 2.40 -0.07 -25.08
CA THR A 110 1.92 1.00 -24.20
C THR A 110 0.99 0.42 -23.14
N ILE A 111 1.41 0.52 -21.88
CA ILE A 111 0.68 0.04 -20.70
C ILE A 111 0.24 1.22 -19.86
N ALA A 112 -1.07 1.33 -19.60
CA ALA A 112 -1.58 2.27 -18.62
C ALA A 112 -1.17 1.87 -17.19
N ILE A 113 -0.67 2.81 -16.41
CA ILE A 113 -0.21 2.58 -15.03
C ILE A 113 -0.84 3.58 -14.07
N PRO A 114 -1.05 3.21 -12.77
CA PRO A 114 -1.65 4.11 -11.79
C PRO A 114 -0.70 5.23 -11.34
N GLY A 115 0.61 5.02 -11.50
CA GLY A 115 1.61 6.03 -11.12
C GLY A 115 3.03 5.48 -11.16
N LYS A 116 3.97 6.37 -11.50
CA LYS A 116 5.41 6.04 -11.60
C LYS A 116 6.12 5.88 -10.26
N LEU A 117 5.46 6.11 -9.14
CA LEU A 117 6.00 5.89 -7.80
C LEU A 117 5.40 4.65 -7.13
N THR A 118 4.48 3.94 -7.79
CA THR A 118 3.85 2.74 -7.24
C THR A 118 4.76 1.53 -7.31
N THR A 119 4.67 0.63 -6.33
CA THR A 119 5.42 -0.63 -6.38
C THR A 119 4.96 -1.52 -7.53
N SER A 120 3.71 -1.40 -7.95
CA SER A 120 3.21 -2.08 -9.14
C SER A 120 3.98 -1.69 -10.41
N TYR A 121 4.31 -0.40 -10.56
CA TYR A 121 5.16 0.07 -11.65
C TYR A 121 6.59 -0.48 -11.54
N LEU A 122 7.20 -0.47 -10.34
CA LEU A 122 8.52 -1.09 -10.14
C LEU A 122 8.50 -2.57 -10.54
N ALA A 123 7.50 -3.33 -10.08
CA ALA A 123 7.36 -4.74 -10.41
C ALA A 123 7.19 -4.96 -11.93
N LEU A 124 6.40 -4.11 -12.60
CA LEU A 124 6.26 -4.14 -14.06
C LEU A 124 7.60 -3.91 -14.77
N LYS A 125 8.37 -2.91 -14.33
CA LYS A 125 9.68 -2.59 -14.93
C LYS A 125 10.76 -3.63 -14.63
N LEU A 126 10.65 -4.36 -13.52
CA LEU A 126 11.49 -5.52 -13.22
C LEU A 126 11.10 -6.74 -14.05
N PHE A 127 9.81 -6.89 -14.36
CA PHE A 127 9.30 -7.96 -15.22
C PHE A 127 9.65 -7.74 -16.69
N GLU A 128 9.37 -6.54 -17.22
CA GLU A 128 9.67 -6.14 -18.60
C GLU A 128 10.15 -4.69 -18.64
N PRO A 129 11.45 -4.45 -18.72
CA PRO A 129 12.03 -3.11 -18.69
C PRO A 129 11.66 -2.23 -19.91
N ASN A 130 11.33 -2.85 -21.05
CA ASN A 130 11.14 -2.15 -22.32
C ASN A 130 9.68 -1.81 -22.61
N VAL A 131 8.78 -1.83 -21.61
CA VAL A 131 7.40 -1.34 -21.81
C VAL A 131 7.36 0.18 -21.90
N GLU A 132 6.51 0.69 -22.76
CA GLU A 132 6.08 2.08 -22.75
C GLU A 132 4.98 2.28 -21.72
N VAL A 133 4.94 3.43 -21.03
CA VAL A 133 3.92 3.64 -20.01
C VAL A 133 3.23 4.99 -20.15
N VAL A 134 1.91 4.97 -19.92
CA VAL A 134 1.08 6.16 -19.76
C VAL A 134 0.44 6.15 -18.38
N THR A 135 0.55 7.27 -17.65
CA THR A 135 -0.04 7.39 -16.31
C THR A 135 -1.46 7.92 -16.41
N MET A 136 -2.39 7.27 -15.72
CA MET A 136 -3.77 7.73 -15.57
C MET A 136 -4.32 7.33 -14.19
N PRO A 137 -5.43 7.92 -13.72
CA PRO A 137 -6.10 7.50 -12.49
C PRO A 137 -6.39 6.00 -12.51
N PHE A 138 -6.12 5.32 -11.41
CA PHE A 138 -6.19 3.85 -11.34
C PHE A 138 -7.60 3.30 -11.68
N ASP A 139 -8.66 4.03 -11.30
CA ASP A 139 -10.06 3.72 -11.59
C ASP A 139 -10.42 3.85 -13.08
N LYS A 140 -9.60 4.52 -13.89
CA LYS A 140 -9.81 4.70 -15.33
C LYS A 140 -9.09 3.67 -16.21
N ILE A 141 -8.11 2.95 -15.64
CA ILE A 141 -7.27 2.02 -16.41
C ILE A 141 -8.09 0.89 -17.03
N LEU A 142 -9.00 0.30 -16.26
CA LEU A 142 -9.83 -0.82 -16.72
C LEU A 142 -10.71 -0.40 -17.91
N GLU A 143 -11.32 0.78 -17.85
CA GLU A 143 -12.13 1.34 -18.92
C GLU A 143 -11.29 1.65 -20.17
N ALA A 144 -10.12 2.29 -20.02
CA ALA A 144 -9.22 2.63 -21.11
C ALA A 144 -8.75 1.38 -21.89
N VAL A 145 -8.46 0.27 -21.17
CA VAL A 145 -8.12 -1.02 -21.81
C VAL A 145 -9.32 -1.59 -22.56
N ARG A 146 -10.51 -1.55 -21.98
CA ARG A 146 -11.74 -2.02 -22.60
C ARG A 146 -12.08 -1.21 -23.85
N ALA A 147 -11.91 0.10 -23.79
CA ALA A 147 -12.12 1.02 -24.94
C ALA A 147 -11.01 0.94 -25.98
N LYS A 148 -9.93 0.17 -25.72
CA LYS A 148 -8.74 0.03 -26.58
C LYS A 148 -7.98 1.35 -26.80
N GLU A 149 -8.06 2.26 -25.85
CA GLU A 149 -7.26 3.48 -25.82
C GLU A 149 -5.79 3.20 -25.52
N VAL A 150 -5.53 2.09 -24.82
CA VAL A 150 -4.21 1.54 -24.53
C VAL A 150 -4.18 0.03 -24.83
N GLU A 151 -3.00 -0.52 -25.11
CA GLU A 151 -2.84 -1.93 -25.44
C GLU A 151 -3.04 -2.85 -24.23
N ALA A 152 -2.61 -2.38 -23.05
CA ALA A 152 -2.73 -3.07 -21.78
C ALA A 152 -2.84 -2.10 -20.61
N GLY A 153 -3.23 -2.59 -19.44
CA GLY A 153 -3.32 -1.83 -18.21
C GLY A 153 -2.78 -2.60 -17.01
N LEU A 154 -2.09 -1.89 -16.13
CA LEU A 154 -1.61 -2.40 -14.86
C LEU A 154 -2.66 -2.10 -13.79
N LEU A 155 -3.38 -3.13 -13.36
CA LEU A 155 -4.44 -3.02 -12.37
C LEU A 155 -3.91 -3.26 -10.96
N ILE A 156 -4.37 -2.43 -10.05
CA ILE A 156 -4.21 -2.52 -8.60
C ILE A 156 -5.59 -2.48 -7.95
N HIS A 157 -5.67 -2.61 -6.63
CA HIS A 157 -6.90 -2.57 -5.86
C HIS A 157 -7.96 -3.59 -6.38
N GLU A 158 -9.24 -3.28 -6.27
CA GLU A 158 -10.36 -4.12 -6.66
C GLU A 158 -10.37 -4.52 -8.14
N GLY A 159 -9.74 -3.72 -9.01
CA GLY A 159 -9.61 -4.02 -10.43
C GLY A 159 -8.98 -5.39 -10.72
N GLN A 160 -8.12 -5.87 -9.80
CA GLN A 160 -7.51 -7.21 -9.87
C GLN A 160 -8.52 -8.36 -9.76
N LEU A 161 -9.67 -8.13 -9.15
CA LEU A 161 -10.73 -9.13 -8.99
C LEU A 161 -11.85 -8.96 -10.01
N MET A 162 -12.01 -7.77 -10.59
CA MET A 162 -13.16 -7.42 -11.43
C MET A 162 -12.88 -7.51 -12.95
N TYR A 163 -11.62 -7.52 -13.39
CA TYR A 163 -11.24 -7.44 -14.80
C TYR A 163 -11.91 -8.49 -15.70
N SER A 164 -12.08 -9.73 -15.22
CA SER A 164 -12.66 -10.81 -16.00
C SER A 164 -14.16 -10.61 -16.28
N GLN A 165 -14.88 -10.00 -15.35
CA GLN A 165 -16.30 -9.63 -15.52
C GLN A 165 -16.47 -8.52 -16.57
N GLN A 166 -15.41 -7.77 -16.88
CA GLN A 166 -15.36 -6.72 -17.87
C GLN A 166 -14.87 -7.23 -19.24
N GLY A 167 -14.71 -8.56 -19.41
CA GLY A 167 -14.26 -9.18 -20.66
C GLY A 167 -12.77 -8.97 -20.97
N LEU A 168 -11.97 -8.62 -19.96
CA LEU A 168 -10.52 -8.45 -20.11
C LEU A 168 -9.77 -9.76 -19.82
N HIS A 169 -8.60 -9.88 -20.40
CA HIS A 169 -7.71 -11.05 -20.28
C HIS A 169 -6.50 -10.70 -19.43
N ARG A 170 -6.19 -11.52 -18.42
CA ARG A 170 -4.97 -11.38 -17.65
C ARG A 170 -3.77 -11.82 -18.49
N VAL A 171 -2.81 -10.91 -18.66
CA VAL A 171 -1.54 -11.14 -19.33
C VAL A 171 -0.52 -11.75 -18.39
N VAL A 172 -0.34 -11.13 -17.21
CA VAL A 172 0.56 -11.59 -16.16
C VAL A 172 0.05 -11.13 -14.80
N ASP A 173 0.27 -11.97 -13.79
CA ASP A 173 0.18 -11.63 -12.37
C ASP A 173 1.60 -11.37 -11.86
N LEU A 174 1.91 -10.13 -11.50
CA LEU A 174 3.25 -9.73 -11.08
C LEU A 174 3.60 -10.26 -9.68
N GLY A 175 2.60 -10.49 -8.81
CA GLY A 175 2.83 -11.11 -7.50
C GLY A 175 3.17 -12.59 -7.64
N GLY A 176 2.43 -13.33 -8.48
CA GLY A 176 2.74 -14.72 -8.80
C GLY A 176 4.11 -14.88 -9.44
N TRP A 177 4.43 -14.04 -10.44
CA TRP A 177 5.75 -13.99 -11.05
C TRP A 177 6.87 -13.72 -10.03
N TRP A 178 6.68 -12.76 -9.16
CA TRP A 178 7.64 -12.40 -8.11
C TRP A 178 7.89 -13.58 -7.16
N GLN A 179 6.85 -14.23 -6.70
CA GLN A 179 6.96 -15.38 -5.79
C GLN A 179 7.61 -16.59 -6.45
N ASP A 180 7.33 -16.83 -7.73
CA ASP A 180 8.00 -17.92 -8.47
C ASP A 180 9.51 -17.71 -8.54
N MET A 181 9.93 -16.45 -8.70
CA MET A 181 11.34 -16.06 -8.86
C MET A 181 12.08 -15.97 -7.52
N THR A 182 11.43 -15.45 -6.47
CA THR A 182 12.11 -15.10 -5.20
C THR A 182 11.76 -16.02 -4.05
N LYS A 183 10.63 -16.73 -4.11
CA LYS A 183 10.00 -17.48 -3.01
C LYS A 183 9.57 -16.57 -1.82
N LEU A 184 9.45 -15.28 -2.05
CA LEU A 184 9.04 -14.27 -1.07
C LEU A 184 7.75 -13.57 -1.54
N PRO A 185 6.93 -13.05 -0.63
CA PRO A 185 5.78 -12.24 -1.00
C PRO A 185 6.23 -10.94 -1.68
N LEU A 186 5.42 -10.39 -2.57
CA LEU A 186 5.69 -9.09 -3.19
C LEU A 186 5.30 -7.95 -2.24
N PRO A 187 6.25 -7.13 -1.76
CA PRO A 187 5.90 -5.93 -0.99
C PRO A 187 5.18 -4.93 -1.89
N LEU A 188 4.04 -4.37 -1.45
CA LEU A 188 3.23 -3.46 -2.25
C LEU A 188 3.16 -2.06 -1.64
N GLY A 189 2.50 -1.93 -0.49
CA GLY A 189 2.34 -0.70 0.24
C GLY A 189 2.68 -0.85 1.71
N ALA A 190 3.08 0.24 2.35
CA ALA A 190 3.43 0.30 3.76
C ALA A 190 2.92 1.59 4.38
N ASN A 191 2.85 1.63 5.70
CA ASN A 191 2.72 2.87 6.43
C ASN A 191 4.10 3.38 6.84
N ALA A 192 4.34 4.66 6.65
CA ALA A 192 5.59 5.34 7.01
C ALA A 192 5.31 6.52 7.94
N ILE A 193 6.19 6.74 8.90
CA ILE A 193 6.08 7.80 9.91
C ILE A 193 7.20 8.80 9.75
N ARG A 194 6.88 10.09 9.84
CA ARG A 194 7.81 11.20 9.68
C ARG A 194 8.85 11.22 10.81
N ARG A 195 10.13 11.28 10.45
CA ARG A 195 11.26 11.27 11.41
C ARG A 195 11.21 12.43 12.39
N SER A 196 10.73 13.60 11.96
CA SER A 196 10.67 14.81 12.80
C SER A 196 9.68 14.73 13.97
N LEU A 197 8.81 13.70 14.04
CA LEU A 197 8.00 13.42 15.23
C LEU A 197 8.84 12.96 16.44
N GLY A 198 10.07 12.53 16.21
CA GLY A 198 10.95 11.99 17.21
C GLY A 198 10.65 10.52 17.58
N PRO A 199 11.64 9.82 18.15
CA PRO A 199 11.58 8.36 18.31
C PRO A 199 10.48 7.91 19.29
N ASP A 200 10.19 8.67 20.36
CA ASP A 200 9.22 8.28 21.37
C ASP A 200 7.79 8.35 20.85
N MET A 201 7.43 9.42 20.14
CA MET A 201 6.11 9.54 19.52
C MET A 201 5.97 8.51 18.40
N ALA A 202 7.00 8.32 17.60
CA ALA A 202 6.98 7.37 16.52
C ALA A 202 6.73 5.93 17.01
N ARG A 203 7.39 5.47 18.07
CA ARG A 203 7.11 4.15 18.69
C ARG A 203 5.69 4.03 19.23
N LYS A 204 5.18 5.07 19.93
CA LYS A 204 3.80 5.06 20.45
C LYS A 204 2.76 4.98 19.32
N VAL A 205 2.98 5.72 18.25
CA VAL A 205 2.10 5.70 17.06
C VAL A 205 2.19 4.35 16.35
N THR A 206 3.38 3.76 16.19
CA THR A 206 3.54 2.41 15.63
C THR A 206 2.73 1.39 16.42
N ARG A 207 2.86 1.40 17.74
CA ARG A 207 2.10 0.49 18.64
C ARG A 207 0.60 0.63 18.45
N VAL A 208 0.07 1.84 18.45
CA VAL A 208 -1.39 2.05 18.35
C VAL A 208 -1.92 1.69 16.96
N ILE A 209 -1.10 1.82 15.90
CA ILE A 209 -1.47 1.33 14.56
C ILE A 209 -1.49 -0.20 14.54
N ARG A 210 -0.48 -0.86 15.12
CA ARG A 210 -0.48 -2.32 15.28
C ARG A 210 -1.70 -2.82 16.06
N ASP A 211 -2.01 -2.15 17.18
CA ASP A 211 -3.19 -2.47 18.00
C ASP A 211 -4.49 -2.30 17.18
N SER A 212 -4.56 -1.30 16.29
CA SER A 212 -5.72 -1.12 15.39
C SER A 212 -5.85 -2.28 14.42
N VAL A 213 -4.74 -2.72 13.80
CA VAL A 213 -4.73 -3.89 12.89
C VAL A 213 -5.14 -5.15 13.64
N ALA A 214 -4.55 -5.41 14.81
CA ALA A 214 -4.88 -6.57 15.64
C ALA A 214 -6.37 -6.58 16.01
N TYR A 215 -6.89 -5.45 16.50
CA TYR A 215 -8.29 -5.31 16.84
C TYR A 215 -9.23 -5.59 15.65
N ALA A 216 -8.90 -5.06 14.47
CA ALA A 216 -9.69 -5.30 13.27
C ALA A 216 -9.72 -6.79 12.86
N LEU A 217 -8.57 -7.47 12.95
CA LEU A 217 -8.47 -8.92 12.67
C LEU A 217 -9.26 -9.76 13.67
N GLU A 218 -9.24 -9.40 14.97
CA GLU A 218 -10.00 -10.07 16.03
C GLU A 218 -11.51 -9.78 15.96
N HIS A 219 -11.90 -8.61 15.45
CA HIS A 219 -13.30 -8.16 15.36
C HIS A 219 -13.71 -8.01 13.89
N ARG A 220 -13.38 -9.04 13.07
CA ARG A 220 -13.47 -8.99 11.60
C ARG A 220 -14.84 -8.55 11.09
N GLU A 221 -15.93 -9.05 11.65
CA GLU A 221 -17.30 -8.70 11.22
C GLU A 221 -17.54 -7.18 11.33
N ALA A 222 -17.30 -6.60 12.50
CA ALA A 222 -17.51 -5.17 12.71
C ALA A 222 -16.55 -4.29 11.89
N ALA A 223 -15.31 -4.76 11.67
CA ALA A 223 -14.34 -4.07 10.84
C ALA A 223 -14.73 -4.15 9.36
N MET A 224 -15.29 -5.28 8.89
CA MET A 224 -15.81 -5.42 7.53
C MET A 224 -17.05 -4.55 7.30
N ASP A 225 -18.00 -4.47 8.26
CA ASP A 225 -19.15 -3.57 8.16
C ASP A 225 -18.72 -2.11 7.98
N TYR A 226 -17.64 -1.71 8.64
CA TYR A 226 -17.06 -0.39 8.45
C TYR A 226 -16.36 -0.26 7.08
N ALA A 227 -15.57 -1.24 6.70
CA ALA A 227 -14.81 -1.25 5.44
C ALA A 227 -15.70 -1.27 4.20
N LEU A 228 -16.89 -1.89 4.27
CA LEU A 228 -17.86 -1.92 3.17
C LEU A 228 -18.34 -0.52 2.74
N GLN A 229 -18.26 0.49 3.61
CA GLN A 229 -18.57 1.87 3.24
C GLN A 229 -17.55 2.43 2.23
N PHE A 230 -16.40 1.77 2.05
CA PHE A 230 -15.31 2.13 1.16
C PHE A 230 -15.11 1.13 0.02
N ALA A 231 -15.96 0.11 -0.08
CA ALA A 231 -15.79 -1.01 -1.02
C ALA A 231 -16.18 -0.69 -2.47
N ARG A 232 -16.58 0.56 -2.77
CA ARG A 232 -17.01 1.00 -4.10
C ARG A 232 -18.04 0.04 -4.72
N ASP A 233 -17.78 -0.50 -5.92
CA ASP A 233 -18.71 -1.36 -6.67
C ASP A 233 -18.58 -2.86 -6.33
N MET A 234 -17.86 -3.22 -5.27
CA MET A 234 -17.73 -4.62 -4.85
C MET A 234 -18.93 -5.06 -4.02
N ASP A 235 -19.40 -6.27 -4.28
CA ASP A 235 -20.31 -6.94 -3.35
C ASP A 235 -19.57 -7.33 -2.04
N PRO A 236 -20.29 -7.58 -0.93
CA PRO A 236 -19.65 -7.88 0.35
C PRO A 236 -18.68 -9.07 0.32
N THR A 237 -18.97 -10.11 -0.47
CA THR A 237 -18.10 -11.29 -0.58
C THR A 237 -16.79 -10.96 -1.29
N LEU A 238 -16.87 -10.16 -2.34
CA LEU A 238 -15.69 -9.72 -3.09
C LEU A 238 -14.84 -8.76 -2.25
N ALA A 239 -15.49 -7.85 -1.51
CA ALA A 239 -14.82 -6.93 -0.59
C ALA A 239 -14.11 -7.69 0.55
N ASP A 240 -14.74 -8.69 1.16
CA ASP A 240 -14.13 -9.53 2.19
C ASP A 240 -12.92 -10.30 1.65
N LYS A 241 -13.03 -10.83 0.43
CA LYS A 241 -11.89 -11.47 -0.25
C LYS A 241 -10.76 -10.47 -0.49
N PHE A 242 -11.06 -9.28 -0.99
CA PHE A 242 -10.07 -8.23 -1.25
C PHE A 242 -9.36 -7.82 0.04
N VAL A 243 -10.10 -7.52 1.11
CA VAL A 243 -9.53 -7.19 2.41
C VAL A 243 -8.63 -8.33 2.91
N GLY A 244 -9.08 -9.60 2.83
CA GLY A 244 -8.29 -10.75 3.28
C GLY A 244 -6.98 -10.97 2.50
N MET A 245 -6.91 -10.53 1.24
CA MET A 245 -5.68 -10.56 0.46
C MET A 245 -4.62 -9.60 1.04
N TYR A 246 -5.02 -8.42 1.50
CA TYR A 246 -4.09 -7.34 1.83
C TYR A 246 -4.01 -7.00 3.31
N VAL A 247 -4.99 -7.41 4.13
CA VAL A 247 -4.95 -7.24 5.59
C VAL A 247 -4.96 -8.62 6.26
N ASN A 248 -3.80 -9.05 6.71
CA ASN A 248 -3.53 -10.38 7.24
C ASN A 248 -2.31 -10.36 8.20
N ASN A 249 -1.70 -11.50 8.44
CA ASN A 249 -0.54 -11.59 9.33
C ASN A 249 0.64 -10.71 8.90
N TRP A 250 0.87 -10.51 7.59
CA TRP A 250 1.89 -9.60 7.07
C TRP A 250 1.61 -8.14 7.45
N THR A 251 0.33 -7.78 7.55
CA THR A 251 -0.09 -6.44 7.98
C THR A 251 0.16 -6.23 9.46
N LEU A 252 0.00 -7.28 10.26
CA LEU A 252 0.25 -7.20 11.70
C LEU A 252 1.75 -7.09 12.02
N ASP A 253 2.58 -7.88 11.35
CA ASP A 253 4.05 -7.84 11.46
C ASP A 253 4.67 -8.40 10.17
N TYR A 254 5.66 -7.71 9.62
CA TYR A 254 6.37 -8.17 8.44
C TYR A 254 7.12 -9.49 8.68
N GLY A 255 7.52 -9.78 9.91
CA GLY A 255 8.39 -10.89 10.23
C GLY A 255 9.74 -10.81 9.49
N ASP A 256 10.57 -11.81 9.64
CA ASP A 256 11.86 -11.86 8.94
C ASP A 256 11.69 -12.01 7.43
N ALA A 257 10.71 -12.81 6.99
CA ALA A 257 10.45 -13.03 5.58
C ALA A 257 9.93 -11.78 4.86
N GLY A 258 9.04 -11.00 5.48
CA GLY A 258 8.58 -9.73 4.93
C GLY A 258 9.69 -8.69 4.86
N ARG A 259 10.51 -8.56 5.91
CA ARG A 259 11.69 -7.69 5.89
C ARG A 259 12.70 -8.12 4.82
N GLN A 260 12.89 -9.44 4.63
CA GLN A 260 13.72 -9.98 3.56
C GLN A 260 13.14 -9.64 2.18
N ALA A 261 11.81 -9.78 2.00
CA ALA A 261 11.12 -9.44 0.75
C ALA A 261 11.33 -7.98 0.36
N VAL A 262 11.24 -7.06 1.33
CA VAL A 262 11.49 -5.63 1.12
C VAL A 262 12.94 -5.38 0.69
N ARG A 263 13.92 -6.01 1.36
CA ARG A 263 15.33 -5.87 0.98
C ARG A 263 15.59 -6.43 -0.42
N GLU A 264 14.98 -7.57 -0.77
CA GLU A 264 15.10 -8.17 -2.10
C GLU A 264 14.50 -7.27 -3.19
N LEU A 265 13.34 -6.65 -2.94
CA LEU A 265 12.73 -5.70 -3.85
C LEU A 265 13.68 -4.53 -4.15
N TYR A 266 14.29 -3.95 -3.12
CA TYR A 266 15.22 -2.84 -3.28
C TYR A 266 16.54 -3.26 -3.94
N SER A 267 17.06 -4.43 -3.61
CA SER A 267 18.27 -4.97 -4.25
C SER A 267 18.08 -5.12 -5.75
N ARG A 268 16.96 -5.72 -6.19
CA ARG A 268 16.63 -5.86 -7.61
C ARG A 268 16.34 -4.51 -8.28
N GLY A 269 15.62 -3.63 -7.60
CA GLY A 269 15.38 -2.27 -8.08
C GLY A 269 16.67 -1.49 -8.29
N ALA A 270 17.63 -1.59 -7.37
CA ALA A 270 18.95 -0.95 -7.46
C ALA A 270 19.79 -1.57 -8.58
N ALA A 271 19.78 -2.88 -8.75
CA ALA A 271 20.46 -3.56 -9.85
C ALA A 271 19.91 -3.15 -11.23
N ALA A 272 18.59 -2.88 -11.30
CA ALA A 272 17.92 -2.37 -12.51
C ALA A 272 18.07 -0.84 -12.69
N GLY A 273 18.73 -0.12 -11.77
CA GLY A 273 18.85 1.33 -11.83
C GLY A 273 17.57 2.12 -11.52
N LEU A 274 16.57 1.46 -10.93
CA LEU A 274 15.27 2.05 -10.61
C LEU A 274 15.18 2.58 -9.17
N VAL A 275 16.02 2.07 -8.27
CA VAL A 275 16.09 2.45 -6.86
C VAL A 275 17.48 2.99 -6.54
N PRO A 276 17.64 4.01 -5.68
CA PRO A 276 18.96 4.49 -5.24
C PRO A 276 19.78 3.36 -4.61
N LYS A 277 21.10 3.30 -4.96
CA LYS A 277 21.97 2.20 -4.49
C LYS A 277 22.38 2.32 -3.01
N GLU A 278 22.39 3.54 -2.49
CA GLU A 278 23.02 3.84 -1.19
C GLU A 278 22.03 4.03 -0.04
N PHE A 279 20.69 3.89 -0.29
CA PHE A 279 19.75 4.03 0.81
C PHE A 279 19.66 2.75 1.64
N GLN A 280 19.41 2.92 2.93
CA GLN A 280 19.14 1.80 3.85
C GLN A 280 17.68 1.85 4.30
N VAL A 281 17.00 0.71 4.21
CA VAL A 281 15.66 0.58 4.75
C VAL A 281 15.73 0.44 6.27
N GLU A 282 14.97 1.27 6.96
CA GLU A 282 14.81 1.22 8.41
C GLU A 282 13.36 0.85 8.73
N PHE A 283 13.20 -0.17 9.57
CA PHE A 283 11.90 -0.61 10.07
C PHE A 283 11.78 -0.17 11.52
N LEU A 284 10.78 0.63 11.81
CA LEU A 284 10.49 1.10 13.16
C LEU A 284 9.60 0.07 13.85
N SER A 285 10.14 -0.60 14.86
CA SER A 285 9.37 -1.46 15.74
C SER A 285 8.87 -0.69 16.96
N ASP A 286 7.72 -1.10 17.49
CA ASP A 286 7.20 -0.64 18.78
C ASP A 286 7.87 -1.33 19.97
N ALA A 287 8.65 -2.39 19.73
CA ALA A 287 9.48 -3.01 20.75
C ALA A 287 10.60 -2.06 21.17
N ALA A 288 10.72 -1.85 22.50
CA ALA A 288 11.75 -1.01 23.11
C ALA A 288 13.09 -1.73 23.17
#